data_e65c2ae6aac6960a7c15cbf27c81eb41
#
_entry.id   e65c2ae6aac6960a7c15cbf27c81eb41
#
_cell.length_a   1.000
_cell.length_b   1.000
_cell.length_c   1.000
_cell.angle_alpha   90.00
_cell.angle_beta   90.00
_cell.angle_gamma   90.00
#
_symmetry.space_group_name_H-M   'P 1'
#
loop_
_entity.id
_entity.type
_entity.pdbx_description
1 polymer ?
#
loop_
_entity_poly.entity_id
_entity_poly.type
_entity_poly.pdbx_seq_one_letter_code
_entity_poly.pdbx_strand_id
1 'polypeptide(L)'
;MKIAVYAISLNEEKFVQKFCDSARDADLILIADTGSTDNTVELAEECGATVYNIAVTPWRFDKARDAALALIPRDYDICISLDMDEVLEPGWRDTIESLWKEDTTRLRYQFDWGSGIRFYSEKIHSRRGYFWKHPCHEYITPNPGFTEVWAQTDELLITHHPDPNKSRSQYLGLLEIAIAEDPDCPRNAFYYARELVFNRMWDEGIVALDHYLGLHSAKWPHERCYAMRLKSQCYEGLEIHSEALKWARLAVAECPDTREPWLDLAMVCYRRGQW
;
A
#
# COMPACT_ATOMS: atom_id res chain seq x y z
N MET A 1 -18.32 21.70 3.51
CA MET A 1 -18.09 20.24 3.62
C MET A 1 -17.37 19.93 4.92
N LYS A 2 -17.67 18.79 5.55
CA LYS A 2 -16.93 18.30 6.72
C LYS A 2 -15.90 17.25 6.26
N ILE A 3 -14.65 17.49 6.56
CA ILE A 3 -13.52 16.63 6.15
C ILE A 3 -12.87 16.03 7.39
N ALA A 4 -12.73 14.70 7.43
CA ALA A 4 -11.99 13.98 8.45
C ALA A 4 -10.68 13.44 7.87
N VAL A 5 -9.58 13.65 8.57
CA VAL A 5 -8.31 12.93 8.35
C VAL A 5 -8.22 11.83 9.39
N TYR A 6 -7.94 10.60 8.98
CA TYR A 6 -7.85 9.48 9.91
C TYR A 6 -6.66 8.58 9.64
N ALA A 7 -6.11 8.05 10.71
CA ALA A 7 -4.97 7.13 10.68
C ALA A 7 -5.15 6.00 11.69
N ILE A 8 -4.39 4.93 11.50
CA ILE A 8 -4.09 3.94 12.54
C ILE A 8 -2.67 4.19 13.04
N SER A 9 -2.39 3.96 14.33
CA SER A 9 -1.07 4.18 14.92
C SER A 9 -0.60 3.02 15.78
N LEU A 10 0.72 2.83 15.84
CA LEU A 10 1.43 1.97 16.79
C LEU A 10 2.87 2.44 16.92
N ASN A 11 3.20 3.12 18.04
CA ASN A 11 4.55 3.63 18.35
C ASN A 11 5.09 4.56 17.23
N GLU A 12 4.36 5.64 16.97
CA GLU A 12 4.65 6.60 15.91
C GLU A 12 4.98 8.02 16.44
N GLU A 13 5.42 8.14 17.71
CA GLU A 13 5.62 9.43 18.41
C GLU A 13 6.39 10.47 17.59
N LYS A 14 7.38 10.04 16.81
CA LYS A 14 8.22 10.93 15.99
C LYS A 14 7.49 11.56 14.81
N PHE A 15 6.35 11.01 14.39
CA PHE A 15 5.56 11.51 13.24
C PHE A 15 4.35 12.34 13.66
N VAL A 16 3.87 12.20 14.90
CA VAL A 16 2.62 12.78 15.39
C VAL A 16 2.53 14.27 15.10
N GLN A 17 3.53 15.05 15.48
CA GLN A 17 3.52 16.50 15.33
C GLN A 17 3.34 16.89 13.84
N LYS A 18 4.18 16.30 12.98
CA LYS A 18 4.15 16.61 11.54
C LYS A 18 2.86 16.19 10.88
N PHE A 19 2.33 15.01 11.24
CA PHE A 19 1.04 14.51 10.79
C PHE A 19 -0.08 15.48 11.16
N CYS A 20 -0.21 15.83 12.44
CA CYS A 20 -1.26 16.72 12.93
C CYS A 20 -1.15 18.13 12.33
N ASP A 21 0.05 18.68 12.23
CA ASP A 21 0.28 20.00 11.61
C ASP A 21 -0.19 20.01 10.15
N SER A 22 0.02 18.94 9.40
CA SER A 22 -0.42 18.83 8.02
C SER A 22 -1.92 18.69 7.88
N ALA A 23 -2.56 18.05 8.85
CA ALA A 23 -4.00 17.77 8.88
C ALA A 23 -4.82 18.86 9.60
N ARG A 24 -4.20 19.91 10.14
CA ARG A 24 -4.85 20.93 11.01
C ARG A 24 -6.07 21.62 10.39
N ASP A 25 -6.14 21.68 9.06
CA ASP A 25 -7.27 22.28 8.36
C ASP A 25 -8.46 21.30 8.21
N ALA A 26 -8.38 20.08 8.75
CA ALA A 26 -9.48 19.13 8.81
C ALA A 26 -10.49 19.51 9.93
N ASP A 27 -11.75 19.14 9.74
CA ASP A 27 -12.77 19.31 10.79
C ASP A 27 -12.64 18.24 11.91
N LEU A 28 -11.92 17.15 11.62
CA LEU A 28 -11.59 16.09 12.56
C LEU A 28 -10.25 15.46 12.17
N ILE A 29 -9.34 15.38 13.13
CA ILE A 29 -8.19 14.48 13.06
C ILE A 29 -8.49 13.30 13.99
N LEU A 30 -8.59 12.09 13.45
CA LEU A 30 -8.91 10.88 14.19
C LEU A 30 -7.74 9.89 14.09
N ILE A 31 -7.22 9.47 15.23
CA ILE A 31 -6.16 8.47 15.32
C ILE A 31 -6.72 7.25 16.08
N ALA A 32 -6.74 6.10 15.40
CA ALA A 32 -7.11 4.84 16.01
C ALA A 32 -5.82 4.12 16.45
N ASP A 33 -5.48 4.27 17.72
CA ASP A 33 -4.28 3.66 18.30
C ASP A 33 -4.49 2.18 18.58
N THR A 34 -3.48 1.38 18.21
CA THR A 34 -3.53 -0.10 18.29
C THR A 34 -2.71 -0.65 19.44
N GLY A 35 -2.36 0.19 20.40
CA GLY A 35 -1.65 -0.18 21.63
C GLY A 35 -0.24 0.38 21.71
N SER A 36 -0.05 1.64 21.35
CA SER A 36 1.24 2.34 21.51
C SER A 36 1.70 2.34 22.97
N THR A 37 3.00 2.21 23.15
CA THR A 37 3.68 2.21 24.45
C THR A 37 4.67 3.37 24.60
N ASP A 38 4.85 4.15 23.55
CA ASP A 38 5.59 5.41 23.52
C ASP A 38 4.65 6.61 23.73
N ASN A 39 5.08 7.82 23.45
CA ASN A 39 4.30 9.04 23.67
C ASN A 39 3.32 9.34 22.52
N THR A 40 3.03 8.39 21.60
CA THR A 40 2.17 8.60 20.44
C THR A 40 0.80 9.17 20.82
N VAL A 41 0.13 8.57 21.80
CA VAL A 41 -1.23 8.96 22.22
C VAL A 41 -1.21 10.34 22.85
N GLU A 42 -0.32 10.58 23.82
CA GLU A 42 -0.20 11.85 24.53
C GLU A 42 0.08 13.01 23.57
N LEU A 43 1.04 12.86 22.68
CA LEU A 43 1.37 13.88 21.68
C LEU A 43 0.22 14.14 20.70
N ALA A 44 -0.51 13.10 20.30
CA ALA A 44 -1.66 13.23 19.41
C ALA A 44 -2.80 14.04 20.06
N GLU A 45 -3.12 13.78 21.32
CA GLU A 45 -4.11 14.52 22.08
C GLU A 45 -3.68 15.98 22.30
N GLU A 46 -2.40 16.23 22.61
CA GLU A 46 -1.84 17.58 22.74
C GLU A 46 -1.94 18.39 21.43
N CYS A 47 -1.82 17.72 20.28
CA CYS A 47 -2.00 18.33 18.96
C CYS A 47 -3.48 18.53 18.58
N GLY A 48 -4.43 18.14 19.43
CA GLY A 48 -5.87 18.29 19.21
C GLY A 48 -6.51 17.16 18.39
N ALA A 49 -5.83 16.06 18.17
CA ALA A 49 -6.42 14.88 17.55
C ALA A 49 -7.36 14.15 18.52
N THR A 50 -8.41 13.55 17.99
CA THR A 50 -9.25 12.62 18.74
C THR A 50 -8.65 11.23 18.64
N VAL A 51 -8.20 10.68 19.77
CA VAL A 51 -7.58 9.36 19.82
C VAL A 51 -8.56 8.32 20.36
N TYR A 52 -8.63 7.18 19.69
CA TYR A 52 -9.38 6.00 20.15
C TYR A 52 -8.45 4.80 20.24
N ASN A 53 -8.44 4.12 21.39
CA ASN A 53 -7.76 2.84 21.51
C ASN A 53 -8.61 1.75 20.88
N ILE A 54 -8.06 1.04 19.91
CA ILE A 54 -8.73 -0.08 19.24
C ILE A 54 -7.91 -1.37 19.41
N ALA A 55 -8.59 -2.51 19.42
CA ALA A 55 -7.97 -3.82 19.39
C ALA A 55 -8.51 -4.65 18.22
N VAL A 56 -7.60 -5.19 17.42
CA VAL A 56 -7.93 -6.06 16.28
C VAL A 56 -7.24 -7.41 16.49
N THR A 57 -8.02 -8.47 16.65
CA THR A 57 -7.51 -9.81 16.92
C THR A 57 -8.20 -10.85 16.01
N PRO A 58 -7.48 -11.61 15.19
CA PRO A 58 -6.06 -11.47 14.89
C PRO A 58 -5.76 -10.12 14.19
N TRP A 59 -4.51 -9.65 14.28
CA TRP A 59 -4.12 -8.38 13.66
C TRP A 59 -4.30 -8.41 12.15
N ARG A 60 -4.88 -7.31 11.60
CA ARG A 60 -5.08 -7.08 10.16
C ARG A 60 -5.20 -5.58 9.91
N PHE A 61 -4.51 -5.08 8.90
CA PHE A 61 -4.55 -3.66 8.55
C PHE A 61 -5.93 -3.21 8.07
N ASP A 62 -6.59 -3.99 7.20
CA ASP A 62 -7.93 -3.66 6.69
C ASP A 62 -8.95 -3.50 7.81
N LYS A 63 -8.95 -4.37 8.82
CA LYS A 63 -9.88 -4.28 9.95
C LYS A 63 -9.58 -3.12 10.88
N ALA A 64 -8.30 -2.80 11.07
CA ALA A 64 -7.91 -1.63 11.85
C ALA A 64 -8.36 -0.33 11.15
N ARG A 65 -8.18 -0.21 9.82
CA ARG A 65 -8.65 0.95 9.06
C ARG A 65 -10.17 1.02 8.96
N ASP A 66 -10.87 -0.12 8.83
CA ASP A 66 -12.33 -0.17 8.89
C ASP A 66 -12.85 0.31 10.25
N ALA A 67 -12.18 -0.09 11.35
CA ALA A 67 -12.53 0.38 12.69
C ALA A 67 -12.30 1.90 12.82
N ALA A 68 -11.17 2.42 12.36
CA ALA A 68 -10.89 3.85 12.33
C ALA A 68 -11.94 4.62 11.51
N LEU A 69 -12.25 4.15 10.30
CA LEU A 69 -13.28 4.72 9.45
C LEU A 69 -14.66 4.71 10.15
N ALA A 70 -15.02 3.63 10.83
CA ALA A 70 -16.30 3.50 11.52
C ALA A 70 -16.48 4.51 12.69
N LEU A 71 -15.39 4.94 13.32
CA LEU A 71 -15.36 5.92 14.41
C LEU A 71 -15.65 7.36 13.94
N ILE A 72 -15.43 7.67 12.66
CA ILE A 72 -15.76 8.98 12.09
C ILE A 72 -17.29 9.18 12.12
N PRO A 73 -17.81 10.31 12.63
CA PRO A 73 -19.24 10.58 12.63
C PRO A 73 -19.87 10.52 11.23
N ARG A 74 -21.15 10.15 11.17
CA ARG A 74 -21.84 9.92 9.89
C ARG A 74 -22.18 11.18 9.10
N ASP A 75 -22.06 12.34 9.70
CA ASP A 75 -22.30 13.66 9.13
C ASP A 75 -21.06 14.30 8.50
N TYR A 76 -19.96 13.54 8.42
CA TYR A 76 -18.80 13.91 7.62
C TYR A 76 -19.02 13.52 6.17
N ASP A 77 -18.52 14.37 5.26
CA ASP A 77 -18.66 14.19 3.82
C ASP A 77 -17.49 13.41 3.23
N ILE A 78 -16.28 13.81 3.61
CA ILE A 78 -15.01 13.33 3.03
C ILE A 78 -14.12 12.74 4.13
N CYS A 79 -13.48 11.63 3.82
CA CYS A 79 -12.49 10.98 4.65
C CYS A 79 -11.16 10.88 3.89
N ILE A 80 -10.08 11.28 4.54
CA ILE A 80 -8.71 11.18 4.05
C ILE A 80 -8.00 10.18 4.94
N SER A 81 -7.63 9.02 4.39
CA SER A 81 -6.81 8.05 5.12
C SER A 81 -5.34 8.32 4.88
N LEU A 82 -4.60 8.48 5.96
CA LEU A 82 -3.15 8.65 5.93
C LEU A 82 -2.48 7.59 6.80
N ASP A 83 -1.22 7.28 6.49
CA ASP A 83 -0.30 6.67 7.44
C ASP A 83 0.35 7.78 8.28
N MET A 84 0.80 7.48 9.50
CA MET A 84 1.38 8.51 10.39
C MET A 84 2.62 9.19 9.80
N ASP A 85 3.29 8.53 8.86
CA ASP A 85 4.44 9.03 8.13
C ASP A 85 4.09 9.69 6.76
N GLU A 86 2.80 9.95 6.52
CA GLU A 86 2.29 10.69 5.34
C GLU A 86 1.86 12.10 5.74
N VAL A 87 2.12 13.06 4.87
CA VAL A 87 1.92 14.50 5.11
C VAL A 87 1.15 15.12 3.97
N LEU A 88 0.06 15.81 4.29
CA LEU A 88 -0.68 16.65 3.36
C LEU A 88 0.11 17.95 3.09
N GLU A 89 0.36 18.25 1.84
CA GLU A 89 0.99 19.52 1.48
C GLU A 89 0.00 20.71 1.61
N PRO A 90 0.47 21.92 1.93
CA PRO A 90 -0.39 23.08 2.15
C PRO A 90 -1.36 23.35 1.00
N GLY A 91 -2.58 23.82 1.32
CA GLY A 91 -3.63 24.12 0.34
C GLY A 91 -4.49 22.91 -0.05
N TRP A 92 -4.25 21.76 0.54
CA TRP A 92 -4.98 20.53 0.24
C TRP A 92 -6.50 20.68 0.44
N ARG A 93 -6.93 21.43 1.47
CA ARG A 93 -8.36 21.62 1.75
C ARG A 93 -9.06 22.40 0.64
N ASP A 94 -8.51 23.53 0.26
CA ASP A 94 -9.06 24.37 -0.82
C ASP A 94 -9.12 23.60 -2.14
N THR A 95 -8.09 22.80 -2.43
CA THR A 95 -8.05 21.94 -3.61
C THR A 95 -9.18 20.91 -3.58
N ILE A 96 -9.36 20.21 -2.46
CA ILE A 96 -10.46 19.23 -2.33
C ILE A 96 -11.82 19.91 -2.47
N GLU A 97 -12.06 21.01 -1.75
CA GLU A 97 -13.35 21.73 -1.78
C GLU A 97 -13.70 22.25 -3.17
N SER A 98 -12.71 22.64 -3.95
CA SER A 98 -12.91 23.10 -5.34
C SER A 98 -13.31 21.99 -6.32
N LEU A 99 -12.86 20.78 -6.08
CA LEU A 99 -13.02 19.62 -6.97
C LEU A 99 -14.16 18.69 -6.58
N TRP A 100 -14.49 18.64 -5.27
CA TRP A 100 -15.50 17.73 -4.76
C TRP A 100 -16.91 18.25 -5.04
N LYS A 101 -17.61 17.57 -5.92
CA LYS A 101 -19.01 17.86 -6.27
C LYS A 101 -19.96 17.01 -5.43
N GLU A 102 -21.25 17.28 -5.50
CA GLU A 102 -22.29 16.58 -4.72
C GLU A 102 -22.29 15.07 -4.92
N ASP A 103 -21.99 14.61 -6.14
CA ASP A 103 -21.94 13.21 -6.53
C ASP A 103 -20.54 12.58 -6.44
N THR A 104 -19.48 13.37 -6.18
CA THR A 104 -18.11 12.86 -6.07
C THR A 104 -17.98 11.91 -4.88
N THR A 105 -17.39 10.77 -5.10
CA THR A 105 -17.20 9.75 -4.06
C THR A 105 -15.74 9.40 -3.80
N ARG A 106 -14.84 9.70 -4.73
CA ARG A 106 -13.41 9.37 -4.61
C ARG A 106 -12.54 10.39 -5.35
N LEU A 107 -11.39 10.72 -4.78
CA LEU A 107 -10.42 11.63 -5.38
C LEU A 107 -9.08 10.93 -5.58
N ARG A 108 -8.55 11.03 -6.80
CA ARG A 108 -7.21 10.62 -7.18
C ARG A 108 -6.27 11.81 -7.15
N TYR A 109 -5.12 11.65 -6.49
CA TYR A 109 -4.17 12.72 -6.21
C TYR A 109 -2.72 12.24 -6.38
N GLN A 110 -1.78 13.18 -6.43
CA GLN A 110 -0.35 12.88 -6.50
C GLN A 110 0.19 12.41 -5.15
N PHE A 111 0.92 11.32 -5.15
CA PHE A 111 1.61 10.78 -3.99
C PHE A 111 3.12 10.73 -4.27
N ASP A 112 3.92 11.38 -3.42
CA ASP A 112 5.37 11.37 -3.47
C ASP A 112 5.92 10.33 -2.51
N TRP A 113 6.36 9.22 -3.06
CA TRP A 113 6.98 8.12 -2.28
C TRP A 113 8.38 8.48 -1.79
N GLY A 114 8.96 9.55 -2.26
CA GLY A 114 10.36 9.92 -2.08
C GLY A 114 11.27 9.42 -3.21
N SER A 115 12.52 9.86 -3.19
CA SER A 115 13.53 9.51 -4.19
C SER A 115 13.11 9.77 -5.66
N GLY A 116 12.21 10.75 -5.88
CA GLY A 116 11.71 11.11 -7.21
C GLY A 116 10.62 10.18 -7.75
N ILE A 117 10.07 9.29 -6.93
CA ILE A 117 8.99 8.39 -7.33
C ILE A 117 7.65 9.04 -6.99
N ARG A 118 6.87 9.41 -8.00
CA ARG A 118 5.52 9.92 -7.87
C ARG A 118 4.52 9.06 -8.62
N PHE A 119 3.36 8.88 -8.04
CA PHE A 119 2.25 8.15 -8.65
C PHE A 119 0.90 8.65 -8.11
N TYR A 120 -0.17 8.27 -8.77
CA TYR A 120 -1.51 8.58 -8.27
C TYR A 120 -1.90 7.62 -7.14
N SER A 121 -2.41 8.19 -6.04
CA SER A 121 -3.02 7.47 -4.93
C SER A 121 -4.49 7.86 -4.77
N GLU A 122 -5.25 7.10 -4.00
CA GLU A 122 -6.72 7.10 -4.02
C GLU A 122 -7.34 6.95 -2.63
N LYS A 123 -6.62 7.36 -1.56
CA LYS A 123 -7.07 7.20 -0.17
C LYS A 123 -8.00 8.34 0.32
N ILE A 124 -8.53 9.18 -0.59
CA ILE A 124 -9.51 10.23 -0.31
C ILE A 124 -10.86 9.80 -0.88
N HIS A 125 -11.86 9.67 -0.01
CA HIS A 125 -13.15 9.07 -0.36
C HIS A 125 -14.31 9.64 0.45
N SER A 126 -15.56 9.46 -0.02
CA SER A 126 -16.75 9.79 0.75
C SER A 126 -16.85 8.96 2.03
N ARG A 127 -17.43 9.54 3.07
CA ARG A 127 -17.61 8.88 4.38
C ARG A 127 -18.37 7.56 4.29
N ARG A 128 -19.21 7.38 3.28
CA ARG A 128 -20.05 6.21 3.06
C ARG A 128 -19.69 5.50 1.78
N GLY A 129 -20.02 4.21 1.71
CA GLY A 129 -19.90 3.43 0.49
C GLY A 129 -18.58 2.71 0.32
N TYR A 130 -17.68 2.77 1.29
CA TYR A 130 -16.34 2.20 1.21
C TYR A 130 -15.98 1.31 2.40
N PHE A 131 -15.07 0.37 2.17
CA PHE A 131 -14.40 -0.43 3.19
C PHE A 131 -12.97 -0.77 2.74
N TRP A 132 -12.14 -1.18 3.67
CA TRP A 132 -10.78 -1.62 3.40
C TRP A 132 -10.73 -3.12 3.12
N LYS A 133 -9.92 -3.52 2.16
CA LYS A 133 -9.81 -4.92 1.72
C LYS A 133 -8.35 -5.37 1.78
N HIS A 134 -8.12 -6.60 2.20
CA HIS A 134 -6.90 -7.35 2.40
C HIS A 134 -6.17 -7.09 3.72
N PRO A 135 -5.68 -8.17 4.36
CA PRO A 135 -4.99 -8.10 5.65
C PRO A 135 -3.70 -7.28 5.62
N CYS A 136 -3.03 -7.25 4.47
CA CYS A 136 -1.80 -6.50 4.19
C CYS A 136 -1.83 -5.97 2.76
N HIS A 137 -1.12 -4.87 2.50
CA HIS A 137 -1.22 -4.14 1.23
C HIS A 137 -2.68 -3.77 0.90
N GLU A 138 -3.40 -3.40 1.91
CA GLU A 138 -4.81 -3.06 1.88
C GLU A 138 -5.08 -1.84 0.99
N TYR A 139 -6.25 -1.81 0.43
CA TYR A 139 -6.75 -0.67 -0.32
C TYR A 139 -8.24 -0.45 -0.03
N ILE A 140 -8.67 0.79 -0.20
CA ILE A 140 -10.08 1.14 -0.06
C ILE A 140 -10.84 0.71 -1.30
N THR A 141 -12.01 0.10 -1.10
CA THR A 141 -12.84 -0.43 -2.17
C THR A 141 -14.32 -0.10 -1.91
N PRO A 142 -15.13 0.09 -2.96
CA PRO A 142 -16.54 0.36 -2.80
C PRO A 142 -17.29 -0.87 -2.28
N ASN A 143 -18.35 -0.62 -1.50
CA ASN A 143 -19.30 -1.65 -1.13
C ASN A 143 -19.98 -2.23 -2.39
N PRO A 144 -20.37 -3.51 -2.38
CA PRO A 144 -21.11 -4.10 -3.49
C PRO A 144 -22.34 -3.26 -3.89
N GLY A 145 -22.42 -2.89 -5.15
CA GLY A 145 -23.50 -2.08 -5.69
C GLY A 145 -23.36 -0.57 -5.49
N PHE A 146 -22.31 -0.10 -4.83
CA PHE A 146 -22.02 1.33 -4.72
C PHE A 146 -21.37 1.85 -6.01
N THR A 147 -21.90 2.94 -6.54
CA THR A 147 -21.36 3.56 -7.76
C THR A 147 -20.33 4.62 -7.38
N GLU A 148 -19.12 4.48 -7.90
CA GLU A 148 -18.06 5.46 -7.70
C GLU A 148 -18.14 6.58 -8.74
N VAL A 149 -17.97 7.82 -8.27
CA VAL A 149 -17.78 9.00 -9.11
C VAL A 149 -16.42 9.61 -8.73
N TRP A 150 -15.52 9.62 -9.71
CA TRP A 150 -14.12 9.99 -9.50
C TRP A 150 -13.86 11.43 -9.88
N ALA A 151 -13.11 12.14 -9.04
CA ALA A 151 -12.35 13.33 -9.41
C ALA A 151 -10.85 13.01 -9.41
N GLN A 152 -10.07 13.81 -10.13
CA GLN A 152 -8.61 13.67 -10.20
C GLN A 152 -7.95 15.05 -10.26
N THR A 153 -6.77 15.15 -9.61
CA THR A 153 -5.97 16.37 -9.65
C THR A 153 -4.48 16.08 -9.56
N ASP A 154 -3.68 16.96 -10.16
CA ASP A 154 -2.22 17.01 -9.99
C ASP A 154 -1.79 18.04 -8.93
N GLU A 155 -2.72 18.87 -8.45
CA GLU A 155 -2.45 19.97 -7.53
C GLU A 155 -2.42 19.55 -6.06
N LEU A 156 -3.02 18.40 -5.72
CA LEU A 156 -2.98 17.85 -4.37
C LEU A 156 -1.84 16.84 -4.27
N LEU A 157 -0.96 17.08 -3.33
CA LEU A 157 0.20 16.24 -3.07
C LEU A 157 0.18 15.74 -1.62
N ILE A 158 0.41 14.44 -1.46
CA ILE A 158 0.72 13.80 -0.17
C ILE A 158 2.14 13.26 -0.26
N THR A 159 2.97 13.61 0.73
CA THR A 159 4.40 13.23 0.78
C THR A 159 4.62 12.17 1.84
N HIS A 160 5.34 11.11 1.50
CA HIS A 160 5.70 10.03 2.41
C HIS A 160 7.08 10.25 3.03
N HIS A 161 7.19 10.05 4.34
CA HIS A 161 8.41 10.19 5.14
C HIS A 161 8.75 8.87 5.83
N PRO A 162 9.25 7.86 5.08
CA PRO A 162 9.38 6.49 5.59
C PRO A 162 10.34 6.38 6.75
N ASP A 163 9.99 5.51 7.72
CA ASP A 163 10.92 5.07 8.74
C ASP A 163 11.75 3.90 8.22
N PRO A 164 13.06 4.06 8.02
CA PRO A 164 13.92 2.97 7.56
C PRO A 164 14.08 1.85 8.60
N ASN A 165 13.71 2.10 9.86
CA ASN A 165 13.83 1.14 10.95
C ASN A 165 12.53 0.36 11.21
N LYS A 166 11.44 0.65 10.49
CA LYS A 166 10.15 -0.01 10.69
C LYS A 166 10.21 -1.46 10.25
N SER A 167 9.95 -2.38 11.18
CA SER A 167 9.93 -3.82 10.90
C SER A 167 8.76 -4.20 9.97
N ARG A 168 9.03 -5.09 9.01
CA ARG A 168 8.04 -5.71 8.13
C ARG A 168 7.82 -7.19 8.44
N SER A 169 8.33 -7.68 9.57
CA SER A 169 8.32 -9.12 9.92
C SER A 169 6.93 -9.74 9.98
N GLN A 170 5.89 -8.94 10.20
CA GLN A 170 4.49 -9.41 10.25
C GLN A 170 3.85 -9.65 8.87
N TYR A 171 4.48 -9.17 7.77
CA TYR A 171 3.83 -9.18 6.45
C TYR A 171 3.63 -10.58 5.91
N LEU A 172 4.59 -11.48 6.09
CA LEU A 172 4.47 -12.86 5.58
C LEU A 172 3.23 -13.57 6.15
N GLY A 173 3.03 -13.55 7.48
CA GLY A 173 1.87 -14.17 8.11
C GLY A 173 0.53 -13.53 7.69
N LEU A 174 0.49 -12.21 7.45
CA LEU A 174 -0.71 -11.54 6.93
C LEU A 174 -1.01 -11.93 5.49
N LEU A 175 0.02 -12.13 4.68
CA LEU A 175 -0.14 -12.57 3.29
C LEU A 175 -0.54 -14.05 3.19
N GLU A 176 -0.10 -14.90 4.13
CA GLU A 176 -0.61 -16.27 4.28
C GLU A 176 -2.12 -16.29 4.54
N ILE A 177 -2.61 -15.41 5.43
CA ILE A 177 -4.05 -15.24 5.66
C ILE A 177 -4.75 -14.76 4.38
N ALA A 178 -4.17 -13.78 3.67
CA ALA A 178 -4.75 -13.23 2.44
C ALA A 178 -4.89 -14.28 1.34
N ILE A 179 -3.89 -15.16 1.17
CA ILE A 179 -3.93 -16.28 0.21
C ILE A 179 -4.95 -17.34 0.63
N ALA A 180 -5.05 -17.65 1.93
CA ALA A 180 -6.04 -18.59 2.43
C ALA A 180 -7.49 -18.11 2.24
N GLU A 181 -7.73 -16.80 2.33
CA GLU A 181 -9.05 -16.20 2.14
C GLU A 181 -9.45 -16.08 0.65
N ASP A 182 -8.50 -15.76 -0.22
CA ASP A 182 -8.75 -15.57 -1.67
C ASP A 182 -7.51 -16.01 -2.47
N PRO A 183 -7.39 -17.34 -2.73
CA PRO A 183 -6.23 -17.89 -3.44
C PRO A 183 -6.13 -17.44 -4.90
N ASP A 184 -7.24 -17.04 -5.51
CA ASP A 184 -7.31 -16.62 -6.91
C ASP A 184 -7.13 -15.09 -7.10
N CYS A 185 -6.92 -14.36 -6.00
CA CYS A 185 -6.63 -12.93 -6.05
C CYS A 185 -5.18 -12.69 -6.54
N PRO A 186 -4.97 -12.10 -7.74
CA PRO A 186 -3.62 -11.93 -8.29
C PRO A 186 -2.77 -11.01 -7.44
N ARG A 187 -3.37 -9.98 -6.82
CA ARG A 187 -2.68 -9.07 -5.91
C ARG A 187 -2.10 -9.81 -4.71
N ASN A 188 -2.91 -10.61 -4.01
CA ASN A 188 -2.45 -11.37 -2.84
C ASN A 188 -1.36 -12.38 -3.23
N ALA A 189 -1.58 -13.12 -4.33
CA ALA A 189 -0.64 -14.11 -4.84
C ALA A 189 0.72 -13.47 -5.19
N PHE A 190 0.71 -12.31 -5.85
CA PHE A 190 1.93 -11.58 -6.20
C PHE A 190 2.69 -11.08 -4.96
N TYR A 191 1.99 -10.42 -4.02
CA TYR A 191 2.64 -9.89 -2.82
C TYR A 191 3.18 -11.00 -1.91
N TYR A 192 2.44 -12.11 -1.77
CA TYR A 192 2.90 -13.28 -1.02
C TYR A 192 4.18 -13.87 -1.63
N ALA A 193 4.15 -14.12 -2.93
CA ALA A 193 5.33 -14.63 -3.64
C ALA A 193 6.54 -13.70 -3.51
N ARG A 194 6.33 -12.39 -3.65
CA ARG A 194 7.38 -11.38 -3.48
C ARG A 194 7.96 -11.39 -2.06
N GLU A 195 7.12 -11.50 -1.04
CA GLU A 195 7.57 -11.51 0.35
C GLU A 195 8.39 -12.77 0.67
N LEU A 196 8.02 -13.93 0.13
CA LEU A 196 8.82 -15.15 0.23
C LEU A 196 10.22 -14.94 -0.36
N VAL A 197 10.31 -14.32 -1.54
CA VAL A 197 11.61 -14.04 -2.19
C VAL A 197 12.44 -13.06 -1.37
N PHE A 198 11.84 -12.02 -0.79
CA PHE A 198 12.55 -11.06 0.06
C PHE A 198 13.08 -11.71 1.34
N ASN A 199 12.38 -12.71 1.86
CA ASN A 199 12.83 -13.54 2.97
C ASN A 199 13.78 -14.68 2.56
N ARG A 200 14.19 -14.75 1.28
CA ARG A 200 15.06 -15.79 0.72
C ARG A 200 14.53 -17.22 0.84
N MET A 201 13.23 -17.36 0.92
CA MET A 201 12.51 -18.64 0.88
C MET A 201 12.35 -19.05 -0.60
N TRP A 202 13.46 -19.51 -1.19
CA TRP A 202 13.57 -19.63 -2.65
C TRP A 202 12.63 -20.69 -3.23
N ASP A 203 12.54 -21.87 -2.62
CA ASP A 203 11.70 -22.96 -3.11
C ASP A 203 10.22 -22.63 -3.01
N GLU A 204 9.78 -22.09 -1.86
CA GLU A 204 8.42 -21.63 -1.63
C GLU A 204 8.09 -20.44 -2.55
N GLY A 205 9.05 -19.54 -2.73
CA GLY A 205 8.96 -18.41 -3.64
C GLY A 205 8.69 -18.84 -5.09
N ILE A 206 9.39 -19.88 -5.57
CA ILE A 206 9.15 -20.44 -6.91
C ILE A 206 7.73 -20.98 -7.04
N VAL A 207 7.27 -21.75 -6.06
CA VAL A 207 5.91 -22.33 -6.06
C VAL A 207 4.85 -21.22 -6.07
N ALA A 208 5.01 -20.19 -5.22
CA ALA A 208 4.08 -19.06 -5.16
C ALA A 208 4.09 -18.22 -6.44
N LEU A 209 5.27 -18.02 -7.07
CA LEU A 209 5.39 -17.33 -8.35
C LEU A 209 4.76 -18.13 -9.49
N ASP A 210 4.86 -19.45 -9.48
CA ASP A 210 4.17 -20.32 -10.44
C ASP A 210 2.67 -20.23 -10.29
N HIS A 211 2.16 -20.22 -9.06
CA HIS A 211 0.76 -20.01 -8.79
C HIS A 211 0.29 -18.67 -9.38
N TYR A 212 0.96 -17.56 -9.01
CA TYR A 212 0.63 -16.22 -9.54
C TYR A 212 0.63 -16.17 -11.07
N LEU A 213 1.70 -16.66 -11.71
CA LEU A 213 1.84 -16.62 -13.17
C LEU A 213 0.80 -17.50 -13.90
N GLY A 214 0.28 -18.53 -13.21
CA GLY A 214 -0.79 -19.42 -13.68
C GLY A 214 -2.19 -18.83 -13.54
N LEU A 215 -2.40 -17.79 -12.73
CA LEU A 215 -3.70 -17.17 -12.56
C LEU A 215 -4.19 -16.49 -13.83
N HIS A 216 -5.39 -16.85 -14.29
CA HIS A 216 -6.00 -16.22 -15.46
C HIS A 216 -6.27 -14.71 -15.27
N SER A 217 -6.44 -14.28 -14.04
CA SER A 217 -6.65 -12.88 -13.63
C SER A 217 -5.36 -12.04 -13.58
N ALA A 218 -4.18 -12.66 -13.52
CA ALA A 218 -2.87 -11.99 -13.51
C ALA A 218 -2.47 -11.53 -14.92
N LYS A 219 -3.10 -10.43 -15.39
CA LYS A 219 -2.96 -9.95 -16.77
C LYS A 219 -2.06 -8.73 -16.95
N TRP A 220 -1.61 -8.10 -15.86
CA TRP A 220 -0.79 -6.91 -15.97
C TRP A 220 0.66 -7.26 -16.35
N PRO A 221 1.13 -6.89 -17.56
CA PRO A 221 2.43 -7.37 -18.07
C PRO A 221 3.61 -6.97 -17.19
N HIS A 222 3.61 -5.75 -16.64
CA HIS A 222 4.71 -5.27 -15.80
C HIS A 222 4.83 -6.06 -14.48
N GLU A 223 3.71 -6.44 -13.85
CA GLU A 223 3.71 -7.25 -12.64
C GLU A 223 4.12 -8.69 -12.93
N ARG A 224 3.66 -9.25 -14.05
CA ARG A 224 4.09 -10.58 -14.55
C ARG A 224 5.59 -10.60 -14.87
N CYS A 225 6.07 -9.57 -15.55
CA CYS A 225 7.51 -9.40 -15.81
C CYS A 225 8.29 -9.37 -14.49
N TYR A 226 7.81 -8.62 -13.49
CA TYR A 226 8.47 -8.57 -12.18
C TYR A 226 8.43 -9.94 -11.48
N ALA A 227 7.32 -10.67 -11.54
CA ALA A 227 7.25 -12.04 -11.03
C ALA A 227 8.28 -12.98 -11.69
N MET A 228 8.47 -12.89 -13.01
CA MET A 228 9.48 -13.65 -13.73
C MET A 228 10.91 -13.27 -13.31
N ARG A 229 11.19 -11.99 -13.07
CA ARG A 229 12.46 -11.50 -12.54
C ARG A 229 12.73 -12.07 -11.13
N LEU A 230 11.73 -12.03 -10.24
CA LEU A 230 11.82 -12.64 -8.91
C LEU A 230 12.07 -14.14 -8.99
N LYS A 231 11.45 -14.83 -9.96
CA LYS A 231 11.68 -16.27 -10.16
C LYS A 231 13.09 -16.56 -10.66
N SER A 232 13.64 -15.72 -11.54
CA SER A 232 15.05 -15.77 -11.92
C SER A 232 15.95 -15.61 -10.70
N GLN A 233 15.64 -14.66 -9.82
CA GLN A 233 16.37 -14.43 -8.56
C GLN A 233 16.33 -15.66 -7.63
N CYS A 234 15.17 -16.33 -7.49
CA CYS A 234 15.09 -17.58 -6.72
C CYS A 234 16.05 -18.65 -7.25
N TYR A 235 16.05 -18.86 -8.56
CA TYR A 235 16.95 -19.83 -9.18
C TYR A 235 18.44 -19.45 -9.08
N GLU A 236 18.76 -18.15 -9.09
CA GLU A 236 20.13 -17.69 -8.76
C GLU A 236 20.47 -18.01 -7.29
N GLY A 237 19.53 -17.80 -6.35
CA GLY A 237 19.73 -18.13 -4.94
C GLY A 237 19.92 -19.62 -4.67
N LEU A 238 19.34 -20.49 -5.51
CA LEU A 238 19.49 -21.95 -5.47
C LEU A 238 20.66 -22.45 -6.35
N GLU A 239 21.40 -21.54 -7.00
CA GLU A 239 22.49 -21.88 -7.94
C GLU A 239 22.03 -22.72 -9.16
N ILE A 240 20.75 -22.70 -9.50
CA ILE A 240 20.16 -23.39 -10.67
C ILE A 240 20.22 -22.46 -11.89
N HIS A 241 21.39 -22.25 -12.35
CA HIS A 241 21.71 -21.22 -13.32
C HIS A 241 21.00 -21.32 -14.67
N SER A 242 20.70 -22.50 -15.18
CA SER A 242 19.95 -22.67 -16.44
C SER A 242 18.54 -22.11 -16.36
N GLU A 243 17.85 -22.37 -15.25
CA GLU A 243 16.50 -21.86 -15.02
C GLU A 243 16.51 -20.34 -14.75
N ALA A 244 17.50 -19.84 -13.99
CA ALA A 244 17.64 -18.39 -13.78
C ALA A 244 17.78 -17.64 -15.10
N LEU A 245 18.64 -18.10 -16.02
CA LEU A 245 18.79 -17.49 -17.34
C LEU A 245 17.52 -17.57 -18.19
N LYS A 246 16.82 -18.72 -18.13
CA LYS A 246 15.55 -18.90 -18.84
C LYS A 246 14.51 -17.88 -18.36
N TRP A 247 14.32 -17.73 -17.04
CA TRP A 247 13.33 -16.82 -16.48
C TRP A 247 13.70 -15.34 -16.69
N ALA A 248 14.99 -14.99 -16.66
CA ALA A 248 15.44 -13.64 -17.04
C ALA A 248 15.10 -13.31 -18.50
N ARG A 249 15.27 -14.26 -19.42
CA ARG A 249 14.89 -14.08 -20.84
C ARG A 249 13.38 -13.97 -21.02
N LEU A 250 12.58 -14.75 -20.27
CA LEU A 250 11.12 -14.66 -20.30
C LEU A 250 10.63 -13.29 -19.79
N ALA A 251 11.27 -12.74 -18.75
CA ALA A 251 10.97 -11.41 -18.25
C ALA A 251 11.22 -10.31 -19.29
N VAL A 252 12.33 -10.42 -20.05
CA VAL A 252 12.62 -9.51 -21.18
C VAL A 252 11.56 -9.66 -22.28
N ALA A 253 11.16 -10.89 -22.59
CA ALA A 253 10.14 -11.13 -23.61
C ALA A 253 8.74 -10.60 -23.21
N GLU A 254 8.40 -10.64 -21.91
CA GLU A 254 7.13 -10.11 -21.37
C GLU A 254 7.08 -8.57 -21.46
N CYS A 255 8.19 -7.87 -21.14
CA CYS A 255 8.27 -6.40 -21.15
C CYS A 255 9.58 -5.93 -21.80
N PRO A 256 9.71 -6.02 -23.14
CA PRO A 256 10.97 -5.70 -23.83
C PRO A 256 11.34 -4.21 -23.79
N ASP A 257 10.37 -3.33 -23.55
CA ASP A 257 10.55 -1.87 -23.53
C ASP A 257 10.92 -1.32 -22.14
N THR A 258 11.01 -2.19 -21.12
CA THR A 258 11.43 -1.81 -19.76
C THR A 258 12.91 -2.11 -19.55
N ARG A 259 13.59 -1.25 -18.80
CA ARG A 259 15.03 -1.35 -18.54
C ARG A 259 15.41 -2.52 -17.61
N GLU A 260 14.62 -2.71 -16.56
CA GLU A 260 14.94 -3.60 -15.45
C GLU A 260 15.16 -5.06 -15.85
N PRO A 261 14.31 -5.71 -16.67
CA PRO A 261 14.54 -7.10 -17.08
C PRO A 261 15.83 -7.27 -17.92
N TRP A 262 16.21 -6.27 -18.72
CA TRP A 262 17.47 -6.28 -19.46
C TRP A 262 18.67 -6.18 -18.53
N LEU A 263 18.60 -5.36 -17.48
CA LEU A 263 19.68 -5.27 -16.48
C LEU A 263 19.83 -6.61 -15.74
N ASP A 264 18.72 -7.22 -15.31
CA ASP A 264 18.76 -8.52 -14.64
C ASP A 264 19.34 -9.60 -15.54
N LEU A 265 18.93 -9.67 -16.81
CA LEU A 265 19.48 -10.60 -17.79
C LEU A 265 20.99 -10.37 -17.97
N ALA A 266 21.41 -9.13 -18.12
CA ALA A 266 22.82 -8.78 -18.24
C ALA A 266 23.63 -9.23 -17.01
N MET A 267 23.09 -9.02 -15.80
CA MET A 267 23.75 -9.46 -14.56
C MET A 267 23.85 -10.98 -14.44
N VAL A 268 22.79 -11.70 -14.85
CA VAL A 268 22.79 -13.16 -14.90
C VAL A 268 23.85 -13.67 -15.89
N CYS A 269 24.00 -13.07 -17.08
CA CYS A 269 25.02 -13.41 -18.07
C CYS A 269 26.43 -13.07 -17.57
N TYR A 270 26.62 -11.87 -17.00
CA TYR A 270 27.87 -11.37 -16.47
C TYR A 270 28.49 -12.34 -15.44
N ARG A 271 27.70 -12.74 -14.44
CA ARG A 271 28.15 -13.67 -13.39
C ARG A 271 28.61 -15.00 -13.91
N ARG A 272 28.33 -15.33 -15.17
CA ARG A 272 28.70 -16.59 -15.85
C ARG A 272 29.78 -16.44 -16.89
N GLY A 273 30.33 -15.24 -17.07
CA GLY A 273 31.28 -14.97 -18.14
C GLY A 273 30.71 -15.17 -19.55
N GLN A 274 29.39 -15.07 -19.70
CA GLN A 274 28.69 -15.12 -20.99
C GLN A 274 28.43 -13.68 -21.46
N TRP A 275 29.31 -13.20 -22.29
CA TRP A 275 29.25 -11.84 -22.86
C TRP A 275 28.56 -11.84 -24.23
#